data_5f465c6f0ea5de013012b7244380869e
#
_entry.id   5f465c6f0ea5de013012b7244380869e
#
_cell.length_a   1.000
_cell.length_b   1.000
_cell.length_c   1.000
_cell.angle_alpha   90.00
_cell.angle_beta   90.00
_cell.angle_gamma   90.00
#
_symmetry.space_group_name_H-M   'P 1'
#
loop_
_entity.id
_entity.type
_entity.pdbx_description
1 polymer ?
#
loop_
_entity_poly.entity_id
_entity_poly.type
_entity_poly.pdbx_seq_one_letter_code
_entity_poly.pdbx_strand_id
1 'polypeptide(L)'
;MPMLAIDRPGAALRPVTQHDQPFLLSLYASTREAELRLTGWTEAQKQQFVRMQFEAQQRAYFSYPDAEFFLILQDGAPAGRIYLQYRQDAILVIDVSLLPAFCGRGIGSAVLSAVFRLAADAGKRVQIHVERFNPAQRLYQRLGFRLVGDKGVYLFLEWSGVTA
;
A
#
# COMPACT_ATOMS: atom_id res chain seq x y z
N MET A 1 12.40 1.38 16.75
CA MET A 1 12.11 1.02 15.36
C MET A 1 12.97 1.84 14.43
N PRO A 2 13.68 1.22 13.50
CA PRO A 2 14.45 1.99 12.53
C PRO A 2 13.52 2.82 11.66
N MET A 3 13.91 4.07 11.42
CA MET A 3 13.17 4.94 10.50
C MET A 3 13.38 4.45 9.07
N LEU A 4 12.28 4.36 8.31
CA LEU A 4 12.34 4.09 6.88
C LEU A 4 12.76 5.36 6.15
N ALA A 5 13.96 5.32 5.58
CA ALA A 5 14.46 6.40 4.73
C ALA A 5 14.14 6.06 3.28
N ILE A 6 13.52 7.01 2.58
CA ILE A 6 13.15 6.83 1.19
C ILE A 6 14.24 7.46 0.32
N ASP A 7 14.85 6.64 -0.55
CA ASP A 7 15.90 7.11 -1.45
C ASP A 7 15.26 7.71 -2.72
N ARG A 8 14.66 8.88 -2.52
CA ARG A 8 14.07 9.69 -3.60
C ARG A 8 13.96 11.13 -3.09
N PRO A 9 14.45 12.12 -3.84
CA PRO A 9 14.34 13.52 -3.44
C PRO A 9 12.88 13.93 -3.18
N GLY A 10 12.64 14.55 -2.04
CA GLY A 10 11.33 15.05 -1.66
C GLY A 10 10.36 14.00 -1.10
N ALA A 11 10.70 12.72 -1.18
CA ALA A 11 9.84 11.66 -0.66
C ALA A 11 10.14 11.41 0.82
N ALA A 12 9.07 11.22 1.61
CA ALA A 12 9.17 10.95 3.04
C ALA A 12 7.97 10.15 3.53
N LEU A 13 8.12 9.53 4.68
CA LEU A 13 7.02 8.89 5.39
C LEU A 13 6.79 9.61 6.71
N ARG A 14 5.54 9.73 7.11
CA ARG A 14 5.19 10.12 8.48
C ARG A 14 4.03 9.29 8.99
N PRO A 15 3.92 9.10 10.33
CA PRO A 15 2.80 8.37 10.88
C PRO A 15 1.45 8.99 10.52
N VAL A 16 0.46 8.13 10.26
CA VAL A 16 -0.94 8.55 10.06
C VAL A 16 -1.51 9.06 11.37
N THR A 17 -2.29 10.14 11.30
CA THR A 17 -3.03 10.68 12.42
C THR A 17 -4.52 10.77 12.09
N GLN A 18 -5.35 11.12 13.08
CA GLN A 18 -6.79 11.33 12.88
C GLN A 18 -7.07 12.44 11.85
N HIS A 19 -6.19 13.42 11.76
CA HIS A 19 -6.34 14.53 10.81
C HIS A 19 -6.21 14.08 9.35
N ASP A 20 -5.70 12.87 9.12
CA ASP A 20 -5.49 12.34 7.77
C ASP A 20 -6.71 11.61 7.21
N GLN A 21 -7.77 11.43 8.00
CA GLN A 21 -8.95 10.68 7.56
C GLN A 21 -9.57 11.20 6.26
N PRO A 22 -9.75 12.52 6.06
CA PRO A 22 -10.27 13.01 4.78
C PRO A 22 -9.39 12.66 3.59
N PHE A 23 -8.07 12.76 3.74
CA PHE A 23 -7.13 12.36 2.69
C PHE A 23 -7.21 10.86 2.40
N LEU A 24 -7.23 10.03 3.43
CA LEU A 24 -7.28 8.57 3.29
C LEU A 24 -8.57 8.13 2.60
N LEU A 25 -9.69 8.78 2.90
CA LEU A 25 -10.96 8.53 2.23
C LEU A 25 -10.87 8.87 0.73
N SER A 26 -10.30 10.04 0.41
CA SER A 26 -10.10 10.45 -0.99
C SER A 26 -9.17 9.49 -1.73
N LEU A 27 -8.11 9.05 -1.08
CA LEU A 27 -7.18 8.08 -1.65
C LEU A 27 -7.89 6.76 -1.96
N TYR A 28 -8.66 6.25 -1.01
CA TYR A 28 -9.43 5.02 -1.20
C TYR A 28 -10.43 5.17 -2.36
N ALA A 29 -11.16 6.29 -2.38
CA ALA A 29 -12.13 6.58 -3.45
C ALA A 29 -11.46 6.55 -4.83
N SER A 30 -10.24 7.07 -4.95
CA SER A 30 -9.51 7.06 -6.21
C SER A 30 -9.20 5.64 -6.71
N THR A 31 -9.00 4.70 -5.81
CA THR A 31 -8.73 3.30 -6.17
C THR A 31 -9.99 2.56 -6.65
N ARG A 32 -11.17 3.10 -6.34
CA ARG A 32 -12.46 2.48 -6.69
C ARG A 32 -13.17 3.17 -7.86
N GLU A 33 -12.64 4.30 -8.32
CA GLU A 33 -13.31 5.13 -9.31
C GLU A 33 -13.69 4.38 -10.60
N ALA A 34 -12.75 3.60 -11.15
CA ALA A 34 -12.96 2.85 -12.38
C ALA A 34 -14.10 1.83 -12.25
N GLU A 35 -14.14 1.10 -11.13
CA GLU A 35 -15.17 0.10 -10.85
C GLU A 35 -16.54 0.76 -10.70
N LEU A 36 -16.58 1.89 -9.98
CA LEU A 36 -17.85 2.58 -9.69
C LEU A 36 -18.44 3.23 -10.93
N ARG A 37 -17.63 3.60 -11.91
CA ARG A 37 -18.12 4.13 -13.19
C ARG A 37 -19.03 3.15 -13.91
N LEU A 38 -18.81 1.85 -13.72
CA LEU A 38 -19.56 0.80 -14.40
C LEU A 38 -20.88 0.48 -13.72
N THR A 39 -21.16 1.03 -12.54
CA THR A 39 -22.34 0.67 -11.75
C THR A 39 -23.62 1.36 -12.19
N GLY A 40 -23.52 2.51 -12.83
CA GLY A 40 -24.69 3.36 -13.12
C GLY A 40 -25.27 4.04 -11.88
N TRP A 41 -24.60 3.95 -10.73
CA TRP A 41 -25.07 4.59 -9.49
C TRP A 41 -24.94 6.11 -9.56
N THR A 42 -25.79 6.80 -8.78
CA THR A 42 -25.64 8.25 -8.58
C THR A 42 -24.39 8.56 -7.80
N GLU A 43 -23.94 9.82 -7.82
CA GLU A 43 -22.80 10.25 -7.04
C GLU A 43 -23.03 10.02 -5.54
N ALA A 44 -24.24 10.28 -5.05
CA ALA A 44 -24.56 10.05 -3.64
C ALA A 44 -24.45 8.57 -3.26
N GLN A 45 -24.92 7.67 -4.15
CA GLN A 45 -24.79 6.22 -3.91
C GLN A 45 -23.33 5.77 -3.91
N LYS A 46 -22.53 6.28 -4.84
CA LYS A 46 -21.09 5.97 -4.90
C LYS A 46 -20.38 6.44 -3.64
N GLN A 47 -20.63 7.66 -3.20
CA GLN A 47 -20.00 8.21 -1.99
C GLN A 47 -20.37 7.41 -0.75
N GLN A 48 -21.63 7.03 -0.61
CA GLN A 48 -22.08 6.21 0.52
C GLN A 48 -21.39 4.84 0.53
N PHE A 49 -21.30 4.20 -0.62
CA PHE A 49 -20.62 2.90 -0.75
C PHE A 49 -19.15 3.00 -0.42
N VAL A 50 -18.46 4.01 -0.97
CA VAL A 50 -17.02 4.23 -0.72
C VAL A 50 -16.78 4.47 0.76
N ARG A 51 -17.57 5.31 1.40
CA ARG A 51 -17.42 5.60 2.84
C ARG A 51 -17.60 4.35 3.68
N MET A 52 -18.61 3.55 3.39
CA MET A 52 -18.89 2.30 4.12
C MET A 52 -17.72 1.32 3.97
N GLN A 53 -17.22 1.13 2.74
CA GLN A 53 -16.11 0.23 2.48
C GLN A 53 -14.82 0.74 3.14
N PHE A 54 -14.57 2.03 3.05
CA PHE A 54 -13.40 2.65 3.67
C PHE A 54 -13.39 2.46 5.18
N GLU A 55 -14.51 2.71 5.85
CA GLU A 55 -14.62 2.55 7.30
C GLU A 55 -14.39 1.09 7.72
N ALA A 56 -14.94 0.14 6.97
CA ALA A 56 -14.71 -1.29 7.22
C ALA A 56 -13.24 -1.65 7.05
N GLN A 57 -12.60 -1.16 5.99
CA GLN A 57 -11.18 -1.40 5.73
C GLN A 57 -10.30 -0.79 6.82
N GLN A 58 -10.61 0.43 7.27
CA GLN A 58 -9.86 1.09 8.34
C GLN A 58 -9.91 0.28 9.62
N ARG A 59 -11.08 -0.23 10.01
CA ARG A 59 -11.21 -1.09 11.20
C ARG A 59 -10.36 -2.35 11.06
N ALA A 60 -10.39 -2.98 9.88
CA ALA A 60 -9.60 -4.18 9.63
C ALA A 60 -8.10 -3.90 9.69
N TYR A 61 -7.66 -2.85 9.02
CA TYR A 61 -6.23 -2.53 8.94
C TYR A 61 -5.65 -2.10 10.28
N PHE A 62 -6.35 -1.23 11.01
CA PHE A 62 -5.86 -0.76 12.31
C PHE A 62 -5.96 -1.80 13.42
N SER A 63 -6.57 -2.96 13.15
CA SER A 63 -6.59 -4.08 14.09
C SER A 63 -5.35 -4.98 13.99
N TYR A 64 -4.51 -4.81 12.97
CA TYR A 64 -3.29 -5.61 12.83
C TYR A 64 -2.34 -5.30 13.98
N PRO A 65 -1.88 -6.33 14.73
CA PRO A 65 -0.85 -6.12 15.76
C PRO A 65 0.51 -5.88 15.11
N ASP A 66 1.41 -5.23 15.87
CA ASP A 66 2.80 -4.99 15.45
C ASP A 66 2.87 -4.31 14.08
N ALA A 67 2.02 -3.31 13.87
CA ALA A 67 1.89 -2.63 12.58
C ALA A 67 2.23 -1.15 12.71
N GLU A 68 2.71 -0.57 11.61
CA GLU A 68 2.89 0.87 11.45
C GLU A 68 2.14 1.36 10.23
N PHE A 69 1.53 2.54 10.35
CA PHE A 69 0.68 3.12 9.32
C PHE A 69 1.25 4.46 8.93
N PHE A 70 1.74 4.57 7.67
CA PHE A 70 2.43 5.77 7.20
C PHE A 70 1.69 6.43 6.05
N LEU A 71 1.68 7.76 6.07
CA LEU A 71 1.44 8.54 4.86
C LEU A 71 2.73 8.64 4.07
N ILE A 72 2.60 8.56 2.74
CA ILE A 72 3.68 8.85 1.81
C ILE A 72 3.54 10.31 1.42
N LEU A 73 4.61 11.08 1.61
CA LEU A 73 4.67 12.48 1.23
C LEU A 73 5.63 12.64 0.05
N GLN A 74 5.27 13.51 -0.89
CA GLN A 74 6.17 13.96 -1.95
C GLN A 74 6.18 15.48 -1.93
N ASP A 75 7.35 16.06 -1.66
CA ASP A 75 7.54 17.51 -1.53
C ASP A 75 6.57 18.14 -0.53
N GLY A 76 6.34 17.43 0.59
CA GLY A 76 5.45 17.86 1.66
C GLY A 76 3.97 17.62 1.42
N ALA A 77 3.57 17.17 0.23
CA ALA A 77 2.17 16.90 -0.10
C ALA A 77 1.83 15.42 0.12
N PRO A 78 0.66 15.10 0.71
CA PRO A 78 0.22 13.72 0.82
C PRO A 78 0.03 13.09 -0.57
N ALA A 79 0.74 12.01 -0.82
CA ALA A 79 0.74 11.31 -2.11
C ALA A 79 0.08 9.94 -2.02
N GLY A 80 0.12 9.30 -0.87
CA GLY A 80 -0.41 7.96 -0.69
C GLY A 80 -0.21 7.45 0.72
N ARG A 81 -0.28 6.14 0.86
CA ARG A 81 -0.07 5.46 2.15
C ARG A 81 0.68 4.16 1.96
N ILE A 82 1.39 3.74 3.01
CA ILE A 82 1.93 2.39 3.14
C ILE A 82 1.74 1.91 4.57
N TYR A 83 1.12 0.75 4.72
CA TYR A 83 0.83 0.11 6.00
C TYR A 83 1.62 -1.18 6.08
N LEU A 84 2.37 -1.35 7.16
CA LEU A 84 3.29 -2.48 7.35
C LEU A 84 2.96 -3.22 8.63
N GLN A 85 3.02 -4.56 8.58
CA GLN A 85 3.02 -5.38 9.79
C GLN A 85 4.36 -6.08 9.92
N TYR A 86 4.96 -6.02 11.10
CA TYR A 86 6.24 -6.65 11.38
C TYR A 86 5.99 -8.03 11.99
N ARG A 87 6.38 -9.07 11.25
CA ARG A 87 6.29 -10.47 11.67
C ARG A 87 7.69 -10.97 12.03
N GLN A 88 7.76 -12.15 12.65
CA GLN A 88 9.04 -12.72 13.06
C GLN A 88 10.00 -12.93 11.87
N ASP A 89 9.49 -13.44 10.75
CA ASP A 89 10.30 -13.80 9.57
C ASP A 89 9.96 -13.00 8.32
N ALA A 90 9.03 -12.06 8.41
CA ALA A 90 8.57 -11.29 7.27
C ALA A 90 8.05 -9.91 7.66
N ILE A 91 8.08 -8.99 6.70
CA ILE A 91 7.31 -7.75 6.76
C ILE A 91 6.16 -7.89 5.76
N LEU A 92 4.92 -7.78 6.26
CA LEU A 92 3.74 -7.79 5.40
C LEU A 92 3.42 -6.35 5.02
N VAL A 93 3.36 -6.08 3.72
CA VAL A 93 2.77 -4.84 3.22
C VAL A 93 1.26 -5.04 3.24
N ILE A 94 0.61 -4.47 4.26
CA ILE A 94 -0.84 -4.58 4.43
C ILE A 94 -1.55 -3.86 3.28
N ASP A 95 -1.05 -2.67 2.95
CA ASP A 95 -1.57 -1.87 1.84
C ASP A 95 -0.51 -0.87 1.40
N VAL A 96 -0.45 -0.63 0.09
CA VAL A 96 0.32 0.46 -0.50
C VAL A 96 -0.50 1.03 -1.65
N SER A 97 -0.76 2.34 -1.60
CA SER A 97 -1.50 3.01 -2.65
C SER A 97 -1.08 4.46 -2.80
N LEU A 98 -1.20 4.97 -4.01
CA LEU A 98 -0.87 6.35 -4.38
C LEU A 98 -2.06 6.99 -5.08
N LEU A 99 -2.24 8.28 -4.87
CA LEU A 99 -3.17 9.06 -5.69
C LEU A 99 -2.75 8.98 -7.17
N PRO A 100 -3.72 9.01 -8.10
CA PRO A 100 -3.40 8.91 -9.54
C PRO A 100 -2.34 9.90 -10.01
N ALA A 101 -2.35 11.13 -9.49
CA ALA A 101 -1.37 12.16 -9.87
C ALA A 101 0.07 11.79 -9.50
N PHE A 102 0.26 10.86 -8.56
CA PHE A 102 1.58 10.44 -8.10
C PHE A 102 1.99 9.07 -8.61
N CYS A 103 1.09 8.37 -9.34
CA CYS A 103 1.42 7.10 -9.95
C CYS A 103 2.35 7.27 -11.15
N GLY A 104 3.16 6.24 -11.45
CA GLY A 104 4.04 6.24 -12.61
C GLY A 104 5.23 7.18 -12.52
N ARG A 105 5.56 7.68 -11.32
CA ARG A 105 6.65 8.64 -11.08
C ARG A 105 7.82 8.04 -10.30
N GLY A 106 7.77 6.74 -10.03
CA GLY A 106 8.82 6.03 -9.30
C GLY A 106 8.71 6.11 -7.78
N ILE A 107 7.66 6.75 -7.24
CA ILE A 107 7.48 6.89 -5.80
C ILE A 107 7.22 5.52 -5.15
N GLY A 108 6.32 4.73 -5.73
CA GLY A 108 6.00 3.39 -5.22
C GLY A 108 7.22 2.48 -5.19
N SER A 109 8.03 2.50 -6.26
CA SER A 109 9.28 1.74 -6.32
C SER A 109 10.25 2.16 -5.22
N ALA A 110 10.40 3.47 -5.00
CA ALA A 110 11.31 3.99 -3.98
C ALA A 110 10.85 3.60 -2.57
N VAL A 111 9.55 3.67 -2.29
CA VAL A 111 9.00 3.29 -0.99
C VAL A 111 9.18 1.79 -0.74
N LEU A 112 8.84 0.95 -1.71
CA LEU A 112 9.00 -0.50 -1.58
C LEU A 112 10.47 -0.89 -1.47
N SER A 113 11.37 -0.22 -2.18
CA SER A 113 12.81 -0.46 -2.05
C SER A 113 13.30 -0.18 -0.64
N ALA A 114 12.76 0.84 0.03
CA ALA A 114 13.08 1.12 1.42
C ALA A 114 12.63 -0.03 2.34
N VAL A 115 11.45 -0.58 2.09
CA VAL A 115 10.94 -1.74 2.83
C VAL A 115 11.86 -2.95 2.59
N PHE A 116 12.30 -3.18 1.35
CA PHE A 116 13.22 -4.27 1.03
C PHE A 116 14.54 -4.14 1.79
N ARG A 117 15.11 -2.95 1.87
CA ARG A 117 16.35 -2.72 2.64
C ARG A 117 16.14 -3.02 4.11
N LEU A 118 15.04 -2.54 4.68
CA LEU A 118 14.70 -2.80 6.07
C LEU A 118 14.56 -4.31 6.32
N ALA A 119 13.88 -5.01 5.45
CA ALA A 119 13.68 -6.46 5.56
C ALA A 119 15.00 -7.21 5.41
N ALA A 120 15.82 -6.85 4.43
CA ALA A 120 17.12 -7.50 4.21
C ALA A 120 18.04 -7.33 5.43
N ASP A 121 18.10 -6.14 6.01
CA ASP A 121 18.90 -5.87 7.19
C ASP A 121 18.44 -6.69 8.41
N ALA A 122 17.16 -7.02 8.48
CA ALA A 122 16.58 -7.83 9.55
C ALA A 122 16.53 -9.33 9.22
N GLY A 123 17.00 -9.74 8.04
CA GLY A 123 16.93 -11.14 7.60
C GLY A 123 15.50 -11.61 7.32
N LYS A 124 14.62 -10.71 6.91
CA LYS A 124 13.20 -10.99 6.69
C LYS A 124 12.83 -10.93 5.21
N ARG A 125 11.74 -11.62 4.88
CA ARG A 125 11.11 -11.52 3.56
C ARG A 125 10.08 -10.41 3.57
N VAL A 126 9.64 -9.95 2.39
CA VAL A 126 8.53 -9.01 2.25
C VAL A 126 7.38 -9.73 1.58
N GLN A 127 6.19 -9.60 2.14
CA GLN A 127 4.98 -10.28 1.67
C GLN A 127 3.91 -9.23 1.35
N ILE A 128 3.11 -9.53 0.34
CA ILE A 128 1.98 -8.67 -0.06
C ILE A 128 0.87 -9.52 -0.65
N HIS A 129 -0.38 -9.18 -0.35
CA HIS A 129 -1.54 -9.70 -1.05
C HIS A 129 -1.95 -8.68 -2.09
N VAL A 130 -2.23 -9.13 -3.30
CA VAL A 130 -2.64 -8.25 -4.40
C VAL A 130 -3.82 -8.86 -5.12
N GLU A 131 -4.79 -8.03 -5.49
CA GLU A 131 -5.92 -8.49 -6.30
C GLU A 131 -5.39 -9.00 -7.65
N ARG A 132 -5.95 -10.11 -8.14
CA ARG A 132 -5.51 -10.81 -9.36
C ARG A 132 -5.39 -9.87 -10.55
N PHE A 133 -6.29 -8.92 -10.69
CA PHE A 133 -6.33 -8.01 -11.84
C PHE A 133 -5.79 -6.62 -11.54
N ASN A 134 -5.06 -6.46 -10.43
CA ASN A 134 -4.46 -5.18 -10.08
C ASN A 134 -3.34 -4.83 -11.05
N PRO A 135 -3.37 -3.64 -11.69
CA PRO A 135 -2.30 -3.21 -12.61
C PRO A 135 -0.92 -3.15 -11.97
N ALA A 136 -0.83 -2.98 -10.64
CA ALA A 136 0.44 -2.92 -9.93
C ALA A 136 1.22 -4.23 -9.94
N GLN A 137 0.64 -5.34 -10.39
CA GLN A 137 1.36 -6.62 -10.47
C GLN A 137 2.63 -6.52 -11.29
N ARG A 138 2.61 -5.75 -12.40
CA ARG A 138 3.81 -5.55 -13.23
C ARG A 138 4.93 -4.88 -12.46
N LEU A 139 4.59 -3.89 -11.63
CA LEU A 139 5.55 -3.23 -10.75
C LEU A 139 6.13 -4.23 -9.76
N TYR A 140 5.29 -5.01 -9.11
CA TYR A 140 5.74 -5.99 -8.12
C TYR A 140 6.66 -7.03 -8.74
N GLN A 141 6.34 -7.54 -9.93
CA GLN A 141 7.20 -8.48 -10.65
C GLN A 141 8.57 -7.87 -10.97
N ARG A 142 8.60 -6.63 -11.45
CA ARG A 142 9.86 -5.93 -11.76
C ARG A 142 10.71 -5.74 -10.51
N LEU A 143 10.08 -5.53 -9.35
CA LEU A 143 10.79 -5.35 -8.08
C LEU A 143 11.28 -6.65 -7.48
N GLY A 144 10.92 -7.80 -8.05
CA GLY A 144 11.41 -9.10 -7.62
C GLY A 144 10.46 -9.92 -6.76
N PHE A 145 9.20 -9.49 -6.64
CA PHE A 145 8.18 -10.33 -6.00
C PHE A 145 7.90 -11.57 -6.84
N ARG A 146 7.72 -12.70 -6.18
CA ARG A 146 7.34 -13.95 -6.81
C ARG A 146 6.01 -14.43 -6.28
N LEU A 147 5.21 -15.06 -7.13
CA LEU A 147 3.95 -15.68 -6.72
C LEU A 147 4.24 -16.90 -5.86
N VAL A 148 3.72 -16.90 -4.63
CA VAL A 148 3.86 -18.04 -3.69
C VAL A 148 2.53 -18.64 -3.30
N GLY A 149 1.41 -17.99 -3.62
CA GLY A 149 0.09 -18.54 -3.35
C GLY A 149 -0.98 -17.90 -4.21
N ASP A 150 -1.97 -18.70 -4.60
CA ASP A 150 -3.14 -18.23 -5.34
C ASP A 150 -4.36 -18.48 -4.46
N LYS A 151 -5.01 -17.39 -4.01
CA LYS A 151 -6.19 -17.45 -3.15
C LYS A 151 -7.46 -17.03 -3.88
N GLY A 152 -7.49 -17.19 -5.21
CA GLY A 152 -8.64 -16.86 -6.05
C GLY A 152 -8.69 -15.39 -6.38
N VAL A 153 -9.35 -14.58 -5.57
CA VAL A 153 -9.47 -13.14 -5.77
C VAL A 153 -8.12 -12.45 -5.55
N TYR A 154 -7.32 -12.96 -4.62
CA TYR A 154 -6.02 -12.40 -4.27
C TYR A 154 -4.90 -13.36 -4.59
N LEU A 155 -3.77 -12.77 -5.04
CA LEU A 155 -2.49 -13.46 -5.17
C LEU A 155 -1.63 -13.10 -3.97
N PHE A 156 -0.87 -14.07 -3.48
CA PHE A 156 0.10 -13.86 -2.40
C PHE A 156 1.49 -13.84 -3.01
N LEU A 157 2.18 -12.72 -2.87
CA LEU A 157 3.50 -12.50 -3.45
C LEU A 157 4.53 -12.35 -2.34
N GLU A 158 5.77 -12.75 -2.64
CA GLU A 158 6.86 -12.69 -1.69
C GLU A 158 8.14 -12.22 -2.37
N TRP A 159 8.87 -11.36 -1.68
CA TRP A 159 10.20 -10.90 -2.06
C TRP A 159 11.20 -11.40 -1.02
N SER A 160 12.37 -11.87 -1.50
CA SER A 160 13.48 -12.29 -0.65
C SER A 160 14.76 -11.62 -1.16
N GLY A 161 15.53 -11.06 -0.22
CA GLY A 161 16.83 -10.48 -0.52
C GLY A 161 17.91 -11.53 -0.77
N VAL A 162 17.57 -12.81 -0.54
CA VAL A 162 18.50 -13.91 -0.79
C VAL A 162 18.27 -14.39 -2.22
N THR A 163 19.17 -14.08 -3.11
CA THR A 163 19.22 -14.71 -4.43
C THR A 163 19.76 -16.12 -4.28
N ALA A 164 18.92 -17.08 -4.58
CA ALA A 164 19.35 -18.46 -4.61
C ALA A 164 20.38 -18.65 -5.73
#